data_3c78b6ecdfcb71e3dd4db324bea3600e
#
_entry.id   3c78b6ecdfcb71e3dd4db324bea3600e
#
_cell.length_a   1.000
_cell.length_b   1.000
_cell.length_c   1.000
_cell.angle_alpha   90.00
_cell.angle_beta   90.00
_cell.angle_gamma   90.00
#
_symmetry.space_group_name_H-M   'P 1'
#
loop_
_entity.id
_entity.type
_entity.pdbx_description
1 polymer ?
#
loop_
_entity_poly.entity_id
_entity_poly.type
_entity_poly.pdbx_seq_one_letter_code
_entity_poly.pdbx_strand_id
1 'polypeptide(L)'
;MSQFNFVILYVADVSKSQAFYADLLGRPALEASPGFAMFEAAPGVRLGLWKASDVKPAAGRPGGGELCIVVPEAEIAPTAAAWAAKGIEIALAPTRLDFGLTFVGLDPDGHRIRVFTPAG
;
A
#
# COMPACT_ATOMS: atom_id res chain seq x y z
N MET A 1 -0.48 21.04 -16.60
CA MET A 1 -1.46 19.99 -16.28
C MET A 1 -1.14 19.38 -14.92
N SER A 2 -2.13 19.24 -14.08
CA SER A 2 -1.93 18.66 -12.75
C SER A 2 -1.87 17.15 -12.82
N GLN A 3 -1.01 16.55 -12.00
CA GLN A 3 -0.87 15.09 -11.91
C GLN A 3 -0.85 14.67 -10.45
N PHE A 4 -1.50 13.55 -10.14
CA PHE A 4 -1.41 12.92 -8.83
C PHE A 4 -0.18 12.02 -8.83
N ASN A 5 0.94 12.54 -8.36
CA ASN A 5 2.21 11.80 -8.35
C ASN A 5 2.78 11.60 -6.94
N PHE A 6 2.03 11.91 -5.93
CA PHE A 6 2.43 11.76 -4.53
C PHE A 6 1.21 11.35 -3.71
N VAL A 7 1.30 10.22 -3.03
CA VAL A 7 0.25 9.74 -2.13
C VAL A 7 0.84 9.69 -0.72
N ILE A 8 0.13 10.25 0.25
CA ILE A 8 0.55 10.20 1.66
C ILE A 8 -0.46 9.37 2.44
N LEU A 9 0.05 8.40 3.19
CA LEU A 9 -0.72 7.63 4.15
C LEU A 9 -0.38 8.12 5.55
N TYR A 10 -1.40 8.33 6.37
CA TYR A 10 -1.21 8.68 7.77
C TYR A 10 -1.06 7.38 8.56
N VAL A 11 0.05 7.25 9.28
CA VAL A 11 0.39 5.99 9.94
C VAL A 11 0.63 6.23 11.43
N ALA A 12 0.38 5.19 12.24
CA ALA A 12 0.61 5.28 13.68
C ALA A 12 2.09 5.21 14.02
N ASP A 13 2.85 4.35 13.33
CA ASP A 13 4.26 4.08 13.59
C ASP A 13 5.02 4.05 12.27
N VAL A 14 5.79 5.10 12.01
CA VAL A 14 6.52 5.24 10.74
C VAL A 14 7.53 4.12 10.54
N SER A 15 8.29 3.72 11.58
CA SER A 15 9.29 2.66 11.46
C SER A 15 8.67 1.33 11.03
N LYS A 16 7.53 0.99 11.62
CA LYS A 16 6.82 -0.25 11.31
C LYS A 16 6.29 -0.23 9.88
N SER A 17 5.67 0.87 9.49
CA SER A 17 5.14 1.03 8.12
C SER A 17 6.25 1.11 7.10
N GLN A 18 7.37 1.74 7.43
CA GLN A 18 8.53 1.82 6.55
C GLN A 18 9.08 0.42 6.25
N ALA A 19 9.22 -0.43 7.28
CA ALA A 19 9.69 -1.81 7.09
C ALA A 19 8.72 -2.60 6.21
N PHE A 20 7.42 -2.42 6.44
CA PHE A 20 6.38 -3.08 5.64
C PHE A 20 6.49 -2.70 4.15
N TYR A 21 6.54 -1.41 3.86
CA TYR A 21 6.56 -0.94 2.46
C TYR A 21 7.91 -1.18 1.77
N ALA A 22 9.02 -1.16 2.51
CA ALA A 22 10.31 -1.53 1.93
C ALA A 22 10.29 -2.97 1.43
N ASP A 23 9.70 -3.89 2.22
CA ASP A 23 9.55 -5.28 1.81
C ASP A 23 8.58 -5.43 0.63
N LEU A 24 7.43 -4.78 0.73
CA LEU A 24 6.40 -4.86 -0.32
C LEU A 24 6.92 -4.35 -1.66
N LEU A 25 7.58 -3.20 -1.66
CA LEU A 25 8.08 -2.56 -2.88
C LEU A 25 9.44 -3.11 -3.33
N GLY A 26 10.12 -3.87 -2.48
CA GLY A 26 11.43 -4.43 -2.79
C GLY A 26 12.53 -3.38 -2.90
N ARG A 27 12.40 -2.27 -2.19
CA ARG A 27 13.37 -1.16 -2.23
C ARG A 27 13.34 -0.35 -0.93
N PRO A 28 14.47 0.27 -0.55
CA PRO A 28 14.50 1.11 0.66
C PRO A 28 13.79 2.44 0.43
N ALA A 29 13.48 3.11 1.54
CA ALA A 29 12.94 4.48 1.49
C ALA A 29 13.98 5.42 0.90
N LEU A 30 13.51 6.42 0.12
CA LEU A 30 14.37 7.49 -0.38
C LEU A 30 14.76 8.45 0.74
N GLU A 31 13.88 8.60 1.72
CA GLU A 31 14.02 9.53 2.83
C GLU A 31 13.35 8.91 4.04
N ALA A 32 13.95 9.03 5.22
CA ALA A 32 13.36 8.49 6.44
C ALA A 32 13.77 9.32 7.66
N SER A 33 12.78 9.60 8.51
CA SER A 33 12.95 10.27 9.80
C SER A 33 11.93 9.67 10.75
N PRO A 34 11.98 9.97 12.06
CA PRO A 34 11.00 9.42 13.00
C PRO A 34 9.54 9.74 12.67
N GLY A 35 9.28 10.87 12.00
CA GLY A 35 7.92 11.30 11.69
C GLY A 35 7.48 11.09 10.25
N PHE A 36 8.40 10.73 9.35
CA PHE A 36 8.08 10.66 7.92
C PHE A 36 9.05 9.74 7.18
N ALA A 37 8.52 8.94 6.27
CA ALA A 37 9.32 8.15 5.34
C ALA A 37 8.72 8.29 3.93
N MET A 38 9.56 8.25 2.90
CA MET A 38 9.12 8.41 1.52
C MET A 38 9.77 7.38 0.63
N PHE A 39 8.99 6.79 -0.25
CA PHE A 39 9.42 5.79 -1.23
C PHE A 39 9.11 6.26 -2.65
N GLU A 40 9.87 5.75 -3.60
CA GLU A 40 9.43 5.78 -4.99
C GLU A 40 8.58 4.53 -5.23
N ALA A 41 7.27 4.71 -5.37
CA ALA A 41 6.35 3.59 -5.57
C ALA A 41 6.36 3.08 -7.01
N ALA A 42 6.60 3.99 -7.96
CA ALA A 42 6.75 3.72 -9.38
C ALA A 42 7.52 4.91 -9.98
N PRO A 43 8.03 4.81 -11.21
CA PRO A 43 8.71 5.97 -11.81
C PRO A 43 7.83 7.21 -11.78
N GLY A 44 8.31 8.26 -11.09
CA GLY A 44 7.59 9.51 -10.96
C GLY A 44 6.46 9.53 -9.93
N VAL A 45 6.24 8.44 -9.20
CA VAL A 45 5.18 8.35 -8.19
C VAL A 45 5.79 8.10 -6.82
N ARG A 46 5.46 8.95 -5.85
CA ARG A 46 5.97 8.86 -4.47
C ARG A 46 4.90 8.37 -3.52
N LEU A 47 5.33 7.58 -2.53
CA LEU A 47 4.50 7.17 -1.40
C LEU A 47 5.14 7.72 -0.14
N GLY A 48 4.42 8.59 0.58
CA GLY A 48 4.86 9.11 1.87
C GLY A 48 4.11 8.45 3.02
N LEU A 49 4.82 8.20 4.12
CA LEU A 49 4.26 7.67 5.36
C LEU A 49 4.48 8.74 6.42
N TRP A 50 3.40 9.40 6.85
CA TRP A 50 3.48 10.53 7.77
C TRP A 50 2.84 10.16 9.09
N LYS A 51 3.57 10.35 10.19
CA LYS A 51 3.04 10.05 11.53
C LYS A 51 1.75 10.82 11.77
N ALA A 52 0.67 10.09 12.00
CA ALA A 52 -0.67 10.68 12.09
C ALA A 52 -0.76 11.83 13.10
N SER A 53 -0.07 11.70 14.24
CA SER A 53 -0.09 12.74 15.28
C SER A 53 0.64 14.02 14.89
N ASP A 54 1.47 13.98 13.83
CA ASP A 54 2.24 15.15 13.38
C ASP A 54 1.55 15.88 12.22
N VAL A 55 0.50 15.31 11.65
CA VAL A 55 -0.15 15.84 10.44
C VAL A 55 -0.86 17.15 10.72
N LYS A 56 -0.66 18.12 9.83
CA LYS A 56 -1.32 19.44 9.87
C LYS A 56 -2.00 19.73 8.54
N PRO A 57 -3.31 20.05 8.50
CA PRO A 57 -4.27 20.02 9.63
C PRO A 57 -4.40 18.63 10.23
N ALA A 58 -4.91 18.54 11.46
CA ALA A 58 -4.98 17.27 12.19
C ALA A 58 -5.64 16.18 11.36
N ALA A 59 -4.99 15.02 11.30
CA ALA A 59 -5.48 13.88 10.56
C ALA A 59 -6.55 13.12 11.33
N GLY A 60 -7.39 12.41 10.59
CA GLY A 60 -8.30 11.45 11.18
C GLY A 60 -7.59 10.14 11.51
N ARG A 61 -8.38 9.09 11.71
CA ARG A 61 -7.88 7.76 12.04
C ARG A 61 -7.13 7.14 10.84
N PRO A 62 -5.95 6.50 11.03
CA PRO A 62 -5.30 5.77 9.95
C PRO A 62 -6.16 4.64 9.39
N GLY A 63 -5.91 4.22 8.15
CA GLY A 63 -6.55 3.05 7.55
C GLY A 63 -7.63 3.33 6.52
N GLY A 64 -7.96 4.58 6.27
CA GLY A 64 -9.06 4.97 5.38
C GLY A 64 -8.68 5.12 3.92
N GLY A 65 -7.74 4.35 3.41
CA GLY A 65 -7.31 4.46 2.02
C GLY A 65 -7.10 3.11 1.37
N GLU A 66 -6.93 3.14 0.05
CA GLU A 66 -6.66 1.95 -0.73
C GLU A 66 -5.60 2.26 -1.78
N LEU A 67 -4.55 1.43 -1.83
CA LEU A 67 -3.56 1.47 -2.88
C LEU A 67 -3.86 0.34 -3.85
N CYS A 68 -3.70 0.58 -5.14
CA CYS A 68 -4.03 -0.41 -6.15
C CYS A 68 -2.80 -0.79 -6.98
N ILE A 69 -2.61 -2.09 -7.19
CA ILE A 69 -1.54 -2.64 -8.01
C ILE A 69 -2.18 -3.49 -9.09
N VAL A 70 -1.86 -3.21 -10.34
CA VAL A 70 -2.36 -3.99 -11.49
C VAL A 70 -1.33 -5.04 -11.86
N VAL A 71 -1.75 -6.30 -11.96
CA VAL A 71 -0.89 -7.41 -12.37
C VAL A 71 -1.63 -8.29 -13.39
N PRO A 72 -0.91 -9.12 -14.17
CA PRO A 72 -1.55 -10.13 -15.00
C PRO A 72 -2.36 -11.12 -14.17
N GLU A 73 -3.45 -11.63 -14.71
CA GLU A 73 -4.34 -12.53 -13.99
C GLU A 73 -3.61 -13.74 -13.39
N ALA A 74 -2.65 -14.30 -14.10
CA ALA A 74 -1.89 -15.46 -13.63
C ALA A 74 -1.08 -15.17 -12.36
N GLU A 75 -0.85 -13.90 -12.02
CA GLU A 75 -0.07 -13.53 -10.85
C GLU A 75 -0.93 -13.27 -9.60
N ILE A 76 -2.25 -13.23 -9.74
CA ILE A 76 -3.13 -12.90 -8.61
C ILE A 76 -3.00 -13.94 -7.48
N ALA A 77 -3.25 -15.21 -7.76
CA ALA A 77 -3.19 -16.25 -6.73
C ALA A 77 -1.79 -16.43 -6.15
N PRO A 78 -0.71 -16.50 -6.96
CA PRO A 78 0.64 -16.60 -6.41
C PRO A 78 1.04 -15.42 -5.53
N THR A 79 0.64 -14.22 -5.89
CA THR A 79 0.95 -13.02 -5.11
C THR A 79 0.21 -13.05 -3.77
N ALA A 80 -1.07 -13.41 -3.77
CA ALA A 80 -1.85 -13.55 -2.54
C ALA A 80 -1.22 -14.59 -1.61
N ALA A 81 -0.80 -15.73 -2.15
CA ALA A 81 -0.15 -16.79 -1.37
C ALA A 81 1.19 -16.31 -0.78
N ALA A 82 1.99 -15.57 -1.55
CA ALA A 82 3.27 -15.03 -1.09
C ALA A 82 3.06 -14.02 0.04
N TRP A 83 2.05 -13.16 -0.07
CA TRP A 83 1.75 -12.18 0.98
C TRP A 83 1.29 -12.87 2.26
N ALA A 84 0.41 -13.86 2.14
CA ALA A 84 -0.06 -14.63 3.30
C ALA A 84 1.13 -15.32 4.01
N ALA A 85 2.06 -15.87 3.24
CA ALA A 85 3.26 -16.51 3.79
C ALA A 85 4.16 -15.54 4.54
N LYS A 86 4.13 -14.24 4.19
CA LYS A 86 4.88 -13.19 4.88
C LYS A 86 4.14 -12.66 6.11
N GLY A 87 2.95 -13.15 6.40
CA GLY A 87 2.16 -12.69 7.53
C GLY A 87 1.30 -11.47 7.24
N ILE A 88 1.15 -11.07 5.96
CA ILE A 88 0.25 -9.99 5.59
C ILE A 88 -1.18 -10.51 5.70
N GLU A 89 -2.03 -9.77 6.42
CA GLU A 89 -3.44 -10.15 6.56
C GLU A 89 -4.14 -10.00 5.20
N ILE A 90 -4.83 -11.05 4.77
CA ILE A 90 -5.60 -11.05 3.52
C ILE A 90 -7.05 -10.75 3.86
N ALA A 91 -7.49 -9.54 3.54
CA ALA A 91 -8.86 -9.10 3.82
C ALA A 91 -9.87 -9.67 2.81
N LEU A 92 -9.41 -9.98 1.61
CA LEU A 92 -10.22 -10.63 0.58
C LEU A 92 -9.33 -11.58 -0.21
N ALA A 93 -9.63 -12.88 -0.15
CA ALA A 93 -8.94 -13.88 -0.96
C ALA A 93 -9.24 -13.65 -2.45
N PRO A 94 -8.42 -14.19 -3.38
CA PRO A 94 -8.68 -14.00 -4.80
C PRO A 94 -10.13 -14.29 -5.16
N THR A 95 -10.80 -13.29 -5.72
CA THR A 95 -12.24 -13.29 -6.00
C THR A 95 -12.50 -12.54 -7.30
N ARG A 96 -13.38 -13.07 -8.12
CA ARG A 96 -13.80 -12.36 -9.33
C ARG A 96 -14.98 -11.45 -8.99
N LEU A 97 -14.75 -10.17 -9.18
CA LEU A 97 -15.79 -9.14 -9.05
C LEU A 97 -16.14 -8.62 -10.45
N ASP A 98 -17.07 -7.68 -10.52
CA ASP A 98 -17.52 -7.16 -11.82
C ASP A 98 -16.42 -6.44 -12.60
N PHE A 99 -15.43 -5.88 -11.91
CA PHE A 99 -14.32 -5.17 -12.56
C PHE A 99 -13.10 -6.06 -12.86
N GLY A 100 -13.10 -7.32 -12.42
CA GLY A 100 -11.99 -8.25 -12.67
C GLY A 100 -11.63 -9.11 -11.47
N LEU A 101 -10.56 -9.89 -11.60
CA LEU A 101 -10.04 -10.74 -10.53
C LEU A 101 -9.20 -9.90 -9.57
N THR A 102 -9.43 -10.05 -8.27
CA THR A 102 -8.78 -9.21 -7.26
C THR A 102 -8.54 -9.95 -5.95
N PHE A 103 -7.55 -9.51 -5.20
CA PHE A 103 -7.45 -9.80 -3.76
C PHE A 103 -7.02 -8.53 -3.02
N VAL A 104 -7.16 -8.52 -1.70
CA VAL A 104 -6.83 -7.35 -0.88
C VAL A 104 -6.00 -7.79 0.32
N GLY A 105 -4.84 -7.18 0.51
CA GLY A 105 -4.05 -7.28 1.73
C GLY A 105 -4.16 -6.01 2.55
N LEU A 106 -3.78 -6.09 3.82
CA LEU A 106 -3.81 -4.94 4.72
C LEU A 106 -2.40 -4.57 5.16
N ASP A 107 -2.13 -3.27 5.24
CA ASP A 107 -0.89 -2.78 5.84
C ASP A 107 -1.03 -2.73 7.37
N PRO A 108 0.02 -2.34 8.13
CA PRO A 108 -0.05 -2.33 9.59
C PRO A 108 -1.14 -1.43 10.19
N ASP A 109 -1.61 -0.42 9.48
CA ASP A 109 -2.66 0.48 9.93
C ASP A 109 -4.04 0.13 9.38
N GLY A 110 -4.15 -0.95 8.60
CA GLY A 110 -5.40 -1.38 8.01
C GLY A 110 -5.73 -0.72 6.68
N HIS A 111 -4.78 0.01 6.07
CA HIS A 111 -4.98 0.48 4.71
C HIS A 111 -5.05 -0.72 3.78
N ARG A 112 -5.98 -0.68 2.83
CA ARG A 112 -6.14 -1.77 1.87
C ARG A 112 -5.12 -1.63 0.75
N ILE A 113 -4.50 -2.75 0.39
CA ILE A 113 -3.66 -2.83 -0.79
C ILE A 113 -4.35 -3.83 -1.71
N ARG A 114 -4.97 -3.30 -2.75
CA ARG A 114 -5.73 -4.09 -3.72
C ARG A 114 -4.84 -4.46 -4.89
N VAL A 115 -4.75 -5.76 -5.15
CA VAL A 115 -4.05 -6.27 -6.34
C VAL A 115 -5.11 -6.82 -7.27
N PHE A 116 -5.11 -6.39 -8.53
CA PHE A 116 -6.17 -6.82 -9.43
C PHE A 116 -5.74 -6.85 -10.88
N THR A 117 -6.52 -7.59 -11.67
CA THR A 117 -6.44 -7.62 -13.12
C THR A 117 -7.77 -7.08 -13.63
N PRO A 118 -7.78 -5.97 -14.39
CA PRO A 118 -9.03 -5.45 -14.94
C PRO A 118 -9.71 -6.46 -15.87
N ALA A 119 -11.04 -6.49 -15.87
CA ALA A 119 -11.83 -7.31 -16.76
C ALA A 119 -11.73 -6.78 -18.20
N GLY A 120 -11.71 -7.69 -19.15
CA GLY A 120 -11.71 -7.37 -20.55
C GLY A 120 -10.39 -7.08 -21.14
#